data_5564b1172b6625d27b9cf6192d89a1cf
#
_entry.id   5564b1172b6625d27b9cf6192d89a1cf
#
_cell.length_a   1.000
_cell.length_b   1.000
_cell.length_c   1.000
_cell.angle_alpha   90.00
_cell.angle_beta   90.00
_cell.angle_gamma   90.00
#
_symmetry.space_group_name_H-M   'P 1'
#
loop_
_entity.id
_entity.type
_entity.pdbx_description
1 polymer ?
#
loop_
_entity_poly.entity_id
_entity_poly.type
_entity_poly.pdbx_seq_one_letter_code
_entity_poly.pdbx_strand_id
1 'polypeptide(L)'
;HDADLMRMTGKPDKIWDMSYEELSQINTASHWGPFFKDTRIPTLEEVLDYCKDKIKLNIEVKVNDHQTQDFIARLVGLIQDKGMAGQCMITSFDYHSLQAVKQLAPALETGFISSKAIEQPEAFTSADNFVLSIDLINPETVSRIHSLGKEVIAWTVNDAYSVDKCRKAGADNLITDKPRKIMED
;
A
#
# COMPACT_ATOMS: atom_id res chain seq x y z
N HIS A 1 1.31 -0.73 10.33
CA HIS A 1 1.63 0.46 9.55
C HIS A 1 2.90 1.16 10.06
N ASP A 2 3.00 1.39 11.37
CA ASP A 2 4.09 2.14 12.00
C ASP A 2 5.38 1.30 12.09
N ALA A 3 6.52 1.95 12.35
CA ALA A 3 7.81 1.28 12.51
C ALA A 3 7.90 0.46 13.81
N ASP A 4 7.02 0.73 14.76
CA ASP A 4 6.92 0.03 16.04
C ASP A 4 5.47 -0.36 16.37
N LEU A 5 5.30 -1.14 17.43
CA LEU A 5 4.02 -1.64 17.88
C LEU A 5 3.33 -0.74 18.92
N MET A 6 3.90 0.44 19.24
CA MET A 6 3.45 1.32 20.34
C MET A 6 1.95 1.66 20.22
N ARG A 7 1.51 2.13 19.05
CA ARG A 7 0.12 2.55 18.84
C ARG A 7 -0.88 1.40 18.99
N MET A 8 -0.48 0.19 18.62
CA MET A 8 -1.37 -0.97 18.63
C MET A 8 -1.35 -1.76 19.93
N THR A 9 -0.23 -1.75 20.64
CA THR A 9 -0.01 -2.64 21.81
C THR A 9 0.42 -1.90 23.08
N GLY A 10 0.79 -0.62 22.99
CA GLY A 10 1.41 0.14 24.07
C GLY A 10 2.88 -0.20 24.31
N LYS A 11 3.53 -1.02 23.45
CA LYS A 11 4.94 -1.41 23.55
C LYS A 11 5.74 -0.87 22.37
N PRO A 12 6.95 -0.35 22.59
CA PRO A 12 7.78 0.24 21.53
C PRO A 12 8.56 -0.81 20.72
N ASP A 13 8.17 -2.07 20.81
CA ASP A 13 8.84 -3.17 20.10
C ASP A 13 8.74 -2.99 18.60
N LYS A 14 9.78 -3.36 17.86
CA LYS A 14 9.82 -3.29 16.40
C LYS A 14 9.70 -4.69 15.81
N ILE A 15 8.97 -4.80 14.70
CA ILE A 15 8.71 -6.12 14.08
C ILE A 15 9.98 -6.84 13.62
N TRP A 16 11.03 -6.11 13.24
CA TRP A 16 12.30 -6.70 12.81
C TRP A 16 13.22 -7.17 13.95
N ASP A 17 12.91 -6.80 15.20
CA ASP A 17 13.62 -7.25 16.40
C ASP A 17 12.96 -8.50 17.01
N MET A 18 11.92 -9.04 16.39
CA MET A 18 11.11 -10.15 16.87
C MET A 18 11.01 -11.27 15.84
N SER A 19 10.93 -12.51 16.30
CA SER A 19 10.55 -13.63 15.45
C SER A 19 9.04 -13.59 15.11
N TYR A 20 8.65 -14.27 14.02
CA TYR A 20 7.22 -14.38 13.70
C TYR A 20 6.44 -15.14 14.80
N GLU A 21 7.06 -16.11 15.45
CA GLU A 21 6.46 -16.83 16.58
C GLU A 21 6.06 -15.86 17.70
N GLU A 22 6.95 -14.93 18.07
CA GLU A 22 6.67 -13.88 19.07
C GLU A 22 5.60 -12.92 18.58
N LEU A 23 5.70 -12.42 17.31
CA LEU A 23 4.72 -11.53 16.70
C LEU A 23 3.33 -12.15 16.63
N SER A 24 3.23 -13.45 16.36
CA SER A 24 1.97 -14.18 16.26
C SER A 24 1.21 -14.30 17.58
N GLN A 25 1.88 -14.06 18.72
CA GLN A 25 1.25 -14.02 20.04
C GLN A 25 0.73 -12.64 20.43
N ILE A 26 1.09 -11.61 19.69
CA ILE A 26 0.71 -10.22 20.02
C ILE A 26 -0.71 -9.93 19.53
N ASN A 27 -1.58 -9.53 20.47
CA ASN A 27 -2.88 -8.98 20.12
C ASN A 27 -2.73 -7.53 19.69
N THR A 28 -3.06 -7.25 18.44
CA THR A 28 -2.93 -5.91 17.85
C THR A 28 -4.22 -5.08 17.87
N ALA A 29 -5.33 -5.64 18.39
CA ALA A 29 -6.64 -4.99 18.34
C ALA A 29 -7.40 -5.01 19.67
N SER A 30 -6.75 -5.32 20.78
CA SER A 30 -7.39 -5.38 22.11
C SER A 30 -8.05 -4.05 22.50
N HIS A 31 -7.53 -2.92 22.05
CA HIS A 31 -8.08 -1.59 22.31
C HIS A 31 -9.42 -1.32 21.58
N TRP A 32 -9.81 -2.15 20.61
CA TRP A 32 -11.10 -2.07 19.91
C TRP A 32 -12.21 -2.82 20.66
N GLY A 33 -11.87 -3.51 21.75
CA GLY A 33 -12.83 -4.20 22.61
C GLY A 33 -12.71 -5.73 22.59
N PRO A 34 -13.52 -6.43 23.40
CA PRO A 34 -13.37 -7.87 23.68
C PRO A 34 -13.60 -8.78 22.46
N PHE A 35 -14.32 -8.30 21.44
CA PHE A 35 -14.54 -9.04 20.20
C PHE A 35 -13.26 -9.23 19.37
N PHE A 36 -12.23 -8.41 19.62
CA PHE A 36 -10.96 -8.44 18.88
C PHE A 36 -9.80 -9.03 19.68
N LYS A 37 -10.10 -9.72 20.80
CA LYS A 37 -9.08 -10.27 21.70
C LYS A 37 -8.12 -11.27 21.05
N ASP A 38 -8.54 -11.90 19.95
CA ASP A 38 -7.77 -12.92 19.23
C ASP A 38 -7.15 -12.42 17.92
N THR A 39 -7.21 -11.10 17.67
CA THR A 39 -6.63 -10.50 16.46
C THR A 39 -5.10 -10.53 16.52
N ARG A 40 -4.49 -11.09 15.51
CA ARG A 40 -3.03 -11.25 15.37
C ARG A 40 -2.53 -10.59 14.09
N ILE A 41 -1.22 -10.41 14.00
CA ILE A 41 -0.56 -9.98 12.77
C ILE A 41 -0.53 -11.18 11.82
N PRO A 42 -1.21 -11.13 10.66
CA PRO A 42 -1.16 -12.23 9.70
C PRO A 42 0.16 -12.19 8.91
N THR A 43 0.56 -13.34 8.36
CA THR A 43 1.55 -13.38 7.30
C THR A 43 0.96 -12.86 5.99
N LEU A 44 1.80 -12.41 5.06
CA LEU A 44 1.34 -12.06 3.72
C LEU A 44 0.70 -13.27 3.01
N GLU A 45 1.22 -14.47 3.22
CA GLU A 45 0.66 -15.70 2.66
C GLU A 45 -0.79 -15.92 3.10
N GLU A 46 -1.08 -15.78 4.38
CA GLU A 46 -2.44 -15.89 4.93
C GLU A 46 -3.38 -14.82 4.34
N VAL A 47 -2.88 -13.60 4.16
CA VAL A 47 -3.67 -12.51 3.53
C VAL A 47 -3.96 -12.82 2.07
N LEU A 48 -2.97 -13.29 1.30
CA LEU A 48 -3.16 -13.68 -0.08
C LEU A 48 -4.20 -14.80 -0.21
N ASP A 49 -4.07 -15.88 0.58
CA ASP A 49 -5.01 -16.99 0.57
C ASP A 49 -6.44 -16.56 0.94
N TYR A 50 -6.57 -15.68 1.92
CA TYR A 50 -7.89 -15.17 2.33
C TYR A 50 -8.54 -14.28 1.28
N CYS A 51 -7.77 -13.45 0.59
CA CYS A 51 -8.27 -12.45 -0.36
C CYS A 51 -8.41 -12.97 -1.79
N LYS A 52 -7.83 -14.13 -2.10
CA LYS A 52 -7.87 -14.71 -3.44
C LYS A 52 -9.30 -14.81 -3.97
N ASP A 53 -9.50 -14.34 -5.20
CA ASP A 53 -10.77 -14.29 -5.93
C ASP A 53 -11.89 -13.48 -5.24
N LYS A 54 -11.55 -12.67 -4.22
CA LYS A 54 -12.51 -11.84 -3.47
C LYS A 54 -12.28 -10.35 -3.61
N ILE A 55 -11.01 -9.90 -3.55
CA ILE A 55 -10.67 -8.48 -3.55
C ILE A 55 -9.26 -8.25 -4.09
N LYS A 56 -9.04 -7.11 -4.74
CA LYS A 56 -7.69 -6.66 -5.10
C LYS A 56 -6.93 -6.18 -3.88
N LEU A 57 -5.62 -6.37 -3.89
CA LEU A 57 -4.72 -5.96 -2.81
C LEU A 57 -3.75 -4.88 -3.29
N ASN A 58 -3.65 -3.80 -2.52
CA ASN A 58 -2.56 -2.86 -2.59
C ASN A 58 -1.56 -3.21 -1.47
N ILE A 59 -0.39 -3.73 -1.84
CA ILE A 59 0.65 -4.19 -0.92
C ILE A 59 1.76 -3.14 -0.90
N GLU A 60 1.85 -2.40 0.20
CA GLU A 60 2.91 -1.40 0.38
C GLU A 60 4.21 -2.04 0.87
N VAL A 61 5.27 -1.86 0.12
CA VAL A 61 6.64 -2.18 0.53
C VAL A 61 7.23 -1.00 1.28
N LYS A 62 7.46 -1.17 2.58
CA LYS A 62 8.16 -0.21 3.43
C LYS A 62 9.62 -0.62 3.56
N VAL A 63 10.51 0.18 2.98
CA VAL A 63 11.95 -0.09 3.02
C VAL A 63 12.54 0.35 4.36
N ASN A 64 13.39 -0.50 4.90
CA ASN A 64 14.23 -0.24 6.07
C ASN A 64 15.57 -0.98 5.94
N ASP A 65 16.53 -0.69 6.82
CA ASP A 65 17.87 -1.28 6.78
C ASP A 65 17.91 -2.75 7.25
N HIS A 66 16.77 -3.33 7.63
CA HIS A 66 16.66 -4.72 8.13
C HIS A 66 16.17 -5.71 7.07
N GLN A 67 15.85 -5.26 5.87
CA GLN A 67 15.40 -6.13 4.80
C GLN A 67 16.56 -6.93 4.21
N THR A 68 16.29 -8.21 3.92
CA THR A 68 17.25 -9.06 3.19
C THR A 68 17.30 -8.69 1.72
N GLN A 69 18.43 -8.96 1.05
CA GLN A 69 18.60 -8.66 -0.38
C GLN A 69 17.59 -9.40 -1.26
N ASP A 70 17.09 -10.54 -0.82
CA ASP A 70 16.10 -11.36 -1.54
C ASP A 70 14.63 -11.00 -1.21
N PHE A 71 14.39 -9.97 -0.38
CA PHE A 71 13.07 -9.61 0.10
C PHE A 71 12.05 -9.40 -1.05
N ILE A 72 12.40 -8.59 -2.05
CA ILE A 72 11.52 -8.33 -3.20
C ILE A 72 11.30 -9.60 -4.03
N ALA A 73 12.33 -10.42 -4.22
CA ALA A 73 12.20 -11.67 -4.96
C ALA A 73 11.24 -12.65 -4.24
N ARG A 74 11.31 -12.74 -2.92
CA ARG A 74 10.40 -13.55 -2.11
C ARG A 74 8.97 -13.03 -2.16
N LEU A 75 8.78 -11.71 -2.08
CA LEU A 75 7.46 -11.07 -2.21
C LEU A 75 6.83 -11.40 -3.57
N VAL A 76 7.55 -11.17 -4.65
CA VAL A 76 7.08 -11.43 -6.01
C VAL A 76 6.80 -12.92 -6.22
N GLY A 77 7.72 -13.80 -5.79
CA GLY A 77 7.55 -15.25 -5.88
C GLY A 77 6.29 -15.72 -5.17
N LEU A 78 6.05 -15.25 -3.94
CA LEU A 78 4.85 -15.61 -3.18
C LEU A 78 3.55 -15.20 -3.90
N ILE A 79 3.49 -13.99 -4.46
CA ILE A 79 2.31 -13.52 -5.21
C ILE A 79 2.07 -14.37 -6.47
N GLN A 80 3.17 -14.74 -7.18
CA GLN A 80 3.09 -15.58 -8.37
C GLN A 80 2.68 -17.01 -8.03
N ASP A 81 3.25 -17.61 -6.99
CA ASP A 81 2.93 -18.97 -6.53
C ASP A 81 1.47 -19.10 -6.09
N LYS A 82 0.89 -18.04 -5.50
CA LYS A 82 -0.54 -17.97 -5.18
C LYS A 82 -1.42 -17.69 -6.39
N GLY A 83 -0.84 -17.35 -7.55
CA GLY A 83 -1.58 -16.99 -8.77
C GLY A 83 -2.35 -15.67 -8.65
N MET A 84 -1.85 -14.73 -7.84
CA MET A 84 -2.54 -13.48 -7.52
C MET A 84 -1.97 -12.23 -8.22
N ALA A 85 -1.08 -12.39 -9.18
CA ALA A 85 -0.45 -11.25 -9.85
C ALA A 85 -1.47 -10.26 -10.46
N GLY A 86 -2.60 -10.74 -10.99
CA GLY A 86 -3.67 -9.90 -11.52
C GLY A 86 -4.59 -9.25 -10.45
N GLN A 87 -4.43 -9.63 -9.18
CA GLN A 87 -5.19 -9.06 -8.06
C GLN A 87 -4.35 -8.20 -7.12
N CYS A 88 -3.04 -8.13 -7.34
CA CYS A 88 -2.12 -7.38 -6.49
C CYS A 88 -1.48 -6.23 -7.24
N MET A 89 -1.37 -5.09 -6.55
CA MET A 89 -0.52 -3.97 -6.91
C MET A 89 0.54 -3.79 -5.81
N ILE A 90 1.80 -3.58 -6.20
CA ILE A 90 2.87 -3.27 -5.26
C ILE A 90 3.10 -1.76 -5.24
N THR A 91 3.03 -1.17 -4.06
CA THR A 91 3.31 0.26 -3.88
C THR A 91 4.50 0.49 -2.96
N SER A 92 5.22 1.57 -3.17
CA SER A 92 6.34 1.98 -2.31
C SER A 92 6.67 3.45 -2.46
N PHE A 93 7.17 4.06 -1.40
CA PHE A 93 7.90 5.34 -1.44
C PHE A 93 9.31 5.18 -2.03
N ASP A 94 9.86 3.97 -2.01
CA ASP A 94 11.16 3.66 -2.60
C ASP A 94 10.99 3.19 -4.05
N TYR A 95 11.43 4.02 -4.99
CA TYR A 95 11.32 3.70 -6.41
C TYR A 95 12.18 2.50 -6.82
N HIS A 96 13.33 2.26 -6.15
CA HIS A 96 14.18 1.10 -6.46
C HIS A 96 13.47 -0.23 -6.20
N SER A 97 12.64 -0.29 -5.16
CA SER A 97 11.79 -1.46 -4.92
C SER A 97 10.85 -1.75 -6.10
N LEU A 98 10.24 -0.72 -6.69
CA LEU A 98 9.36 -0.88 -7.86
C LEU A 98 10.14 -1.31 -9.10
N GLN A 99 11.35 -0.77 -9.31
CA GLN A 99 12.23 -1.22 -10.39
C GLN A 99 12.57 -2.71 -10.25
N ALA A 100 12.91 -3.15 -9.03
CA ALA A 100 13.19 -4.56 -8.74
C ALA A 100 11.96 -5.47 -8.99
N VAL A 101 10.76 -5.02 -8.59
CA VAL A 101 9.50 -5.74 -8.89
C VAL A 101 9.31 -5.87 -10.40
N LYS A 102 9.46 -4.78 -11.17
CA LYS A 102 9.29 -4.81 -12.64
C LYS A 102 10.34 -5.66 -13.37
N GLN A 103 11.55 -5.76 -12.83
CA GLN A 103 12.59 -6.67 -13.38
C GLN A 103 12.19 -8.14 -13.20
N LEU A 104 11.59 -8.50 -12.07
CA LEU A 104 11.20 -9.88 -11.73
C LEU A 104 9.84 -10.28 -12.33
N ALA A 105 8.90 -9.35 -12.36
CA ALA A 105 7.53 -9.56 -12.80
C ALA A 105 7.00 -8.33 -13.55
N PRO A 106 7.34 -8.14 -14.84
CA PRO A 106 6.95 -6.95 -15.61
C PRO A 106 5.44 -6.70 -15.66
N ALA A 107 4.62 -7.75 -15.58
CA ALA A 107 3.17 -7.69 -15.60
C ALA A 107 2.52 -7.36 -14.24
N LEU A 108 3.28 -7.40 -13.13
CA LEU A 108 2.77 -7.06 -11.82
C LEU A 108 2.61 -5.54 -11.70
N GLU A 109 1.42 -5.11 -11.36
CA GLU A 109 1.07 -3.69 -11.25
C GLU A 109 1.86 -3.01 -10.11
N THR A 110 2.33 -1.79 -10.37
CA THR A 110 3.15 -1.02 -9.43
C THR A 110 2.67 0.41 -9.28
N GLY A 111 2.82 0.99 -8.07
CA GLY A 111 2.45 2.36 -7.78
C GLY A 111 3.52 3.09 -6.97
N PHE A 112 3.98 4.25 -7.45
CA PHE A 112 4.93 5.07 -6.71
C PHE A 112 4.20 6.00 -5.76
N ILE A 113 4.50 5.87 -4.45
CA ILE A 113 3.90 6.68 -3.40
C ILE A 113 4.71 7.96 -3.21
N SER A 114 4.04 9.12 -3.18
CA SER A 114 4.70 10.39 -2.88
C SER A 114 3.82 11.34 -2.07
N SER A 115 4.46 11.98 -1.09
CA SER A 115 3.94 13.16 -0.37
C SER A 115 4.57 14.46 -0.84
N LYS A 116 5.44 14.41 -1.87
CA LYS A 116 6.12 15.56 -2.46
C LYS A 116 5.79 15.64 -3.95
N ALA A 117 5.76 16.88 -4.46
CA ALA A 117 5.55 17.09 -5.89
C ALA A 117 6.61 16.36 -6.73
N ILE A 118 6.17 15.73 -7.80
CA ILE A 118 7.03 14.99 -8.73
C ILE A 118 7.28 15.86 -9.95
N GLU A 119 8.49 16.38 -10.05
CA GLU A 119 8.85 17.31 -11.14
C GLU A 119 8.91 16.63 -12.51
N GLN A 120 9.36 15.38 -12.55
CA GLN A 120 9.55 14.60 -13.78
C GLN A 120 8.87 13.22 -13.66
N PRO A 121 7.52 13.14 -13.68
CA PRO A 121 6.81 11.86 -13.54
C PRO A 121 7.12 10.89 -14.68
N GLU A 122 7.52 11.37 -15.86
CA GLU A 122 7.97 10.57 -17.00
C GLU A 122 9.22 9.72 -16.72
N ALA A 123 10.05 10.11 -15.74
CA ALA A 123 11.22 9.34 -15.32
C ALA A 123 10.87 8.07 -14.54
N PHE A 124 9.66 7.98 -14.00
CA PHE A 124 9.20 6.86 -13.19
C PHE A 124 8.58 5.75 -14.04
N THR A 125 9.36 5.19 -14.96
CA THR A 125 8.90 4.19 -15.94
C THR A 125 8.46 2.87 -15.33
N SER A 126 8.97 2.52 -14.13
CA SER A 126 8.59 1.33 -13.36
C SER A 126 7.41 1.56 -12.42
N ALA A 127 6.69 2.67 -12.53
CA ALA A 127 5.43 2.91 -11.84
C ALA A 127 4.31 2.94 -12.88
N ASP A 128 3.33 2.05 -12.75
CA ASP A 128 2.12 2.09 -13.58
C ASP A 128 1.16 3.16 -13.07
N ASN A 129 1.16 3.38 -11.75
CA ASN A 129 0.30 4.34 -11.06
C ASN A 129 1.10 5.29 -10.18
N PHE A 130 0.53 6.46 -9.89
CA PHE A 130 1.03 7.37 -8.87
C PHE A 130 0.07 7.44 -7.69
N VAL A 131 0.58 7.15 -6.49
CA VAL A 131 -0.16 7.14 -5.24
C VAL A 131 0.21 8.39 -4.45
N LEU A 132 -0.60 9.45 -4.59
CA LEU A 132 -0.23 10.79 -4.16
C LEU A 132 -0.97 11.25 -2.91
N SER A 133 -0.25 11.96 -2.03
CA SER A 133 -0.89 12.68 -0.91
C SER A 133 -1.99 13.60 -1.43
N ILE A 134 -3.11 13.68 -0.69
CA ILE A 134 -4.25 14.55 -0.99
C ILE A 134 -3.83 16.01 -1.21
N ASP A 135 -2.75 16.46 -0.61
CA ASP A 135 -2.23 17.81 -0.77
C ASP A 135 -1.73 18.09 -2.20
N LEU A 136 -1.28 17.06 -2.89
CA LEU A 136 -0.76 17.12 -4.27
C LEU A 136 -1.86 16.99 -5.32
N ILE A 137 -3.07 16.58 -4.92
CA ILE A 137 -4.18 16.35 -5.84
C ILE A 137 -4.77 17.68 -6.32
N ASN A 138 -4.65 17.92 -7.60
CA ASN A 138 -5.27 19.03 -8.34
C ASN A 138 -5.38 18.65 -9.82
N PRO A 139 -6.22 19.35 -10.63
CA PRO A 139 -6.44 19.00 -12.03
C PRO A 139 -5.17 19.00 -12.89
N GLU A 140 -4.23 19.89 -12.64
CA GLU A 140 -2.97 19.99 -13.40
C GLU A 140 -2.09 18.75 -13.16
N THR A 141 -1.88 18.38 -11.87
CA THR A 141 -1.09 17.20 -11.51
C THR A 141 -1.69 15.93 -12.09
N VAL A 142 -3.01 15.74 -11.95
CA VAL A 142 -3.72 14.55 -12.43
C VAL A 142 -3.65 14.48 -13.97
N SER A 143 -3.97 15.57 -14.67
CA SER A 143 -3.92 15.64 -16.13
C SER A 143 -2.51 15.34 -16.68
N ARG A 144 -1.48 15.84 -16.01
CA ARG A 144 -0.09 15.56 -16.40
C ARG A 144 0.25 14.08 -16.29
N ILE A 145 -0.18 13.43 -15.23
CA ILE A 145 0.05 11.97 -15.04
C ILE A 145 -0.77 11.16 -16.05
N HIS A 146 -2.03 11.53 -16.27
CA HIS A 146 -2.87 10.92 -17.30
C HIS A 146 -2.28 11.03 -18.71
N SER A 147 -1.61 12.13 -19.03
CA SER A 147 -0.94 12.30 -20.33
C SER A 147 0.19 11.28 -20.56
N LEU A 148 0.68 10.65 -19.51
CA LEU A 148 1.66 9.55 -19.55
C LEU A 148 1.00 8.16 -19.62
N GLY A 149 -0.34 8.09 -19.67
CA GLY A 149 -1.11 6.85 -19.65
C GLY A 149 -1.11 6.15 -18.27
N LYS A 150 -0.93 6.90 -17.18
CA LYS A 150 -0.85 6.38 -15.80
C LYS A 150 -2.02 6.89 -14.96
N GLU A 151 -2.44 6.10 -13.97
CA GLU A 151 -3.51 6.47 -13.04
C GLU A 151 -2.98 7.19 -11.80
N VAL A 152 -3.88 7.95 -11.17
CA VAL A 152 -3.65 8.67 -9.90
C VAL A 152 -4.54 8.12 -8.81
N ILE A 153 -3.91 7.65 -7.74
CA ILE A 153 -4.57 7.16 -6.52
C ILE A 153 -4.29 8.18 -5.41
N ALA A 154 -5.33 8.74 -4.79
CA ALA A 154 -5.17 9.76 -3.74
C ALA A 154 -5.20 9.15 -2.33
N TRP A 155 -4.31 9.58 -1.43
CA TRP A 155 -4.27 9.22 -0.01
C TRP A 155 -3.98 10.43 0.89
N THR A 156 -4.47 10.49 2.13
CA THR A 156 -5.53 9.71 2.71
C THR A 156 -6.82 10.53 2.64
N VAL A 157 -7.86 9.98 2.06
CA VAL A 157 -9.12 10.67 1.77
C VAL A 157 -10.17 10.24 2.80
N ASN A 158 -10.42 11.05 3.84
CA ASN A 158 -11.22 10.65 5.00
C ASN A 158 -12.48 11.48 5.24
N ASP A 159 -12.79 12.44 4.37
CA ASP A 159 -13.94 13.34 4.48
C ASP A 159 -14.49 13.75 3.10
N ALA A 160 -15.72 14.25 3.09
CA ALA A 160 -16.43 14.63 1.87
C ALA A 160 -15.73 15.73 1.07
N TYR A 161 -15.04 16.67 1.75
CA TYR A 161 -14.28 17.71 1.07
C TYR A 161 -13.12 17.13 0.25
N SER A 162 -12.37 16.20 0.84
CA SER A 162 -11.27 15.50 0.16
C SER A 162 -11.78 14.63 -0.99
N VAL A 163 -12.93 13.98 -0.84
CA VAL A 163 -13.59 13.23 -1.94
C VAL A 163 -13.95 14.16 -3.10
N ASP A 164 -14.61 15.30 -2.81
CA ASP A 164 -14.99 16.28 -3.84
C ASP A 164 -13.75 16.86 -4.54
N LYS A 165 -12.69 17.15 -3.79
CA LYS A 165 -11.39 17.57 -4.35
C LYS A 165 -10.83 16.55 -5.34
N CYS A 166 -10.79 15.27 -4.97
CA CYS A 166 -10.31 14.19 -5.83
C CYS A 166 -11.17 14.03 -7.08
N ARG A 167 -12.50 14.04 -6.92
CA ARG A 167 -13.46 13.94 -8.02
C ARG A 167 -13.28 15.10 -9.02
N LYS A 168 -13.15 16.35 -8.53
CA LYS A 168 -12.92 17.53 -9.37
C LYS A 168 -11.56 17.51 -10.07
N ALA A 169 -10.55 16.93 -9.45
CA ALA A 169 -9.23 16.78 -10.04
C ALA A 169 -9.15 15.63 -11.06
N GLY A 170 -10.09 14.69 -11.03
CA GLY A 170 -10.11 13.51 -11.90
C GLY A 170 -9.23 12.36 -11.40
N ALA A 171 -8.96 12.26 -10.08
CA ALA A 171 -8.24 11.11 -9.51
C ALA A 171 -9.03 9.81 -9.74
N ASP A 172 -8.33 8.72 -10.09
CA ASP A 172 -8.94 7.46 -10.51
C ASP A 172 -9.39 6.61 -9.31
N ASN A 173 -8.59 6.59 -8.25
CA ASN A 173 -8.85 5.79 -7.05
C ASN A 173 -8.53 6.56 -5.76
N LEU A 174 -9.11 6.12 -4.64
CA LEU A 174 -8.95 6.72 -3.32
C LEU A 174 -8.48 5.68 -2.30
N ILE A 175 -7.56 6.08 -1.41
CA ILE A 175 -7.20 5.34 -0.21
C ILE A 175 -7.78 6.07 1.00
N THR A 176 -8.57 5.35 1.82
CA THR A 176 -9.29 5.91 2.96
C THR A 176 -9.31 4.95 4.15
N ASP A 177 -9.30 5.50 5.36
CA ASP A 177 -9.53 4.76 6.60
C ASP A 177 -11.04 4.52 6.87
N LYS A 178 -11.92 5.13 6.07
CA LYS A 178 -13.37 5.16 6.29
C LYS A 178 -14.16 4.71 5.05
N PRO A 179 -13.89 3.51 4.49
CA PRO A 179 -14.44 3.13 3.19
C PRO A 179 -15.98 3.18 3.14
N ARG A 180 -16.68 2.73 4.18
CA ARG A 180 -18.15 2.78 4.22
C ARG A 180 -18.68 4.20 4.12
N LYS A 181 -18.10 5.12 4.91
CA LYS A 181 -18.54 6.52 4.92
C LYS A 181 -18.30 7.20 3.57
N ILE A 182 -17.15 6.94 2.95
CA ILE A 182 -16.78 7.55 1.67
C ILE A 182 -17.60 7.00 0.49
N MET A 183 -18.14 5.79 0.61
CA MET A 183 -19.01 5.19 -0.43
C MET A 183 -20.48 5.68 -0.33
N GLU A 184 -20.88 6.25 0.80
CA GLU A 184 -22.23 6.79 1.04
C GLU A 184 -22.33 8.29 0.66
N ASP A 185 -21.21 9.01 0.60
CA ASP A 185 -21.09 10.42 0.20
C ASP A 185 -20.88 10.55 -1.34
#